data_bd4e25bfc5114b43b123e2983cedcb22
#
_entry.id   bd4e25bfc5114b43b123e2983cedcb22
#
_cell.length_a   1.000
_cell.length_b   1.000
_cell.length_c   1.000
_cell.angle_alpha   90.00
_cell.angle_beta   90.00
_cell.angle_gamma   90.00
#
_symmetry.space_group_name_H-M   'P 1'
#
loop_
_entity.id
_entity.type
_entity.pdbx_description
1 polymer ?
#
loop_
_entity_poly.entity_id
_entity_poly.type
_entity_poly.pdbx_seq_one_letter_code
_entity_poly.pdbx_strand_id
1 'polypeptide(L)'
;MILVYGGLGVGKTYFCGGALDYEELRPVFYVDTETGYRSIRSRIEEHYDDVEVWSLNSLNEMTHVLPVLFKKSRFKTVVFDSLTEYYALLMAAHMVVTKRDEDSTPTQQDYGIVGNRMMKLIRNIRKLGVTNFVATASAEVREDEMQGTTLITPDIVGKLSRRVPKLFDVVGYLDSELRASSTGEMRRAKRTLQVQPYGRIAAKDRTGSLGMVLNDPTLIEVHRAIVDASIDAETVEENSHKEEKEIAETDNPVDLDDLFGVTELEVGAQLGKE
;
A
#
# COMPACT_ATOMS: atom_id res chain seq x y z
N MET A 1 6.55 6.65 -2.57
CA MET A 1 5.69 5.54 -2.05
C MET A 1 5.16 5.93 -0.68
N ILE A 2 3.85 5.78 -0.47
CA ILE A 2 3.13 6.27 0.73
C ILE A 2 2.40 5.10 1.39
N LEU A 3 2.62 4.87 2.69
CA LEU A 3 1.87 3.92 3.50
C LEU A 3 1.08 4.69 4.56
N VAL A 4 -0.25 4.55 4.55
CA VAL A 4 -1.13 5.15 5.55
C VAL A 4 -1.81 4.04 6.35
N TYR A 5 -1.64 4.07 7.66
CA TYR A 5 -2.28 3.11 8.52
C TYR A 5 -3.06 3.78 9.65
N GLY A 6 -4.02 3.09 10.23
CA GLY A 6 -4.87 3.67 11.26
C GLY A 6 -6.05 2.78 11.62
N GLY A 7 -6.80 3.20 12.63
CA GLY A 7 -7.98 2.48 13.11
C GLY A 7 -9.08 2.31 12.06
N LEU A 8 -10.13 1.60 12.45
CA LEU A 8 -11.32 1.45 11.60
C LEU A 8 -12.04 2.79 11.43
N GLY A 9 -12.51 3.07 10.23
CA GLY A 9 -13.34 4.24 9.95
C GLY A 9 -12.65 5.60 10.01
N VAL A 10 -11.34 5.70 10.23
CA VAL A 10 -10.60 6.98 10.30
C VAL A 10 -10.50 7.69 8.94
N GLY A 11 -10.79 6.99 7.83
CA GLY A 11 -10.82 7.57 6.49
C GLY A 11 -9.62 7.25 5.61
N LYS A 12 -8.98 6.09 5.80
CA LYS A 12 -7.87 5.61 4.94
C LYS A 12 -8.27 5.57 3.46
N THR A 13 -9.36 4.88 3.14
CA THR A 13 -9.92 4.83 1.78
C THR A 13 -10.25 6.21 1.22
N TYR A 14 -10.82 7.10 2.04
CA TYR A 14 -11.12 8.48 1.64
C TYR A 14 -9.85 9.26 1.29
N PHE A 15 -8.77 9.10 2.06
CA PHE A 15 -7.46 9.69 1.79
C PHE A 15 -6.89 9.19 0.47
N CYS A 16 -6.91 7.86 0.24
CA CYS A 16 -6.45 7.26 -1.01
C CYS A 16 -7.29 7.70 -2.23
N GLY A 17 -8.62 7.83 -2.03
CA GLY A 17 -9.53 8.34 -3.05
C GLY A 17 -9.21 9.76 -3.51
N GLY A 18 -8.47 10.53 -2.71
CA GLY A 18 -7.92 11.82 -3.11
C GLY A 18 -7.00 11.77 -4.33
N ALA A 19 -6.54 10.58 -4.74
CA ALA A 19 -5.84 10.42 -6.02
C ALA A 19 -6.71 10.79 -7.23
N LEU A 20 -8.03 10.70 -7.12
CA LEU A 20 -8.96 11.04 -8.19
C LEU A 20 -9.25 12.55 -8.27
N ASP A 21 -9.05 13.28 -7.20
CA ASP A 21 -9.35 14.71 -7.13
C ASP A 21 -8.36 15.58 -7.94
N TYR A 22 -7.19 14.99 -8.34
CA TYR A 22 -6.11 15.76 -8.97
C TYR A 22 -5.61 15.11 -10.25
N GLU A 23 -5.56 15.87 -11.33
CA GLU A 23 -5.12 15.43 -12.66
C GLU A 23 -3.68 14.92 -12.67
N GLU A 24 -2.80 15.47 -11.83
CA GLU A 24 -1.41 15.05 -11.74
C GLU A 24 -1.25 13.63 -11.16
N LEU A 25 -2.26 13.11 -10.43
CA LEU A 25 -2.28 11.77 -9.84
C LEU A 25 -3.02 10.75 -10.71
N ARG A 26 -3.81 11.19 -11.69
CA ARG A 26 -4.56 10.32 -12.59
C ARG A 26 -3.77 9.97 -13.84
N PRO A 27 -3.99 8.80 -14.46
CA PRO A 27 -4.96 7.76 -14.13
C PRO A 27 -4.56 6.90 -12.91
N VAL A 28 -5.58 6.35 -12.23
CA VAL A 28 -5.44 5.59 -10.98
C VAL A 28 -5.79 4.12 -11.20
N PHE A 29 -4.92 3.21 -10.73
CA PHE A 29 -5.23 1.80 -10.58
C PHE A 29 -5.50 1.49 -9.11
N TYR A 30 -6.73 1.10 -8.79
CA TYR A 30 -7.19 0.92 -7.42
C TYR A 30 -7.45 -0.57 -7.13
N VAL A 31 -6.65 -1.16 -6.26
CA VAL A 31 -6.82 -2.52 -5.76
C VAL A 31 -7.51 -2.44 -4.40
N ASP A 32 -8.74 -2.92 -4.35
CA ASP A 32 -9.58 -2.91 -3.16
C ASP A 32 -9.75 -4.33 -2.62
N THR A 33 -9.37 -4.56 -1.38
CA THR A 33 -9.46 -5.86 -0.71
C THR A 33 -10.50 -5.90 0.41
N GLU A 34 -11.10 -4.74 0.74
CA GLU A 34 -12.05 -4.60 1.85
C GLU A 34 -13.43 -4.09 1.41
N THR A 35 -13.67 -3.99 0.09
CA THR A 35 -14.88 -3.34 -0.48
C THR A 35 -15.06 -1.88 -0.04
N GLY A 36 -13.96 -1.24 0.35
CA GLY A 36 -13.91 0.12 0.86
C GLY A 36 -14.17 1.19 -0.20
N TYR A 37 -13.93 0.87 -1.50
CA TYR A 37 -14.12 1.77 -2.63
C TYR A 37 -15.54 2.39 -2.70
N ARG A 38 -16.52 1.73 -2.07
CA ARG A 38 -17.90 2.25 -1.99
C ARG A 38 -17.97 3.62 -1.32
N SER A 39 -17.05 3.91 -0.38
CA SER A 39 -17.00 5.20 0.30
C SER A 39 -16.48 6.36 -0.56
N ILE A 40 -15.86 6.04 -1.70
CA ILE A 40 -15.36 7.00 -2.70
C ILE A 40 -16.05 6.86 -4.05
N ARG A 41 -17.21 6.19 -4.08
CA ARG A 41 -17.95 5.87 -5.30
C ARG A 41 -18.24 7.11 -6.14
N SER A 42 -18.65 8.22 -5.55
CA SER A 42 -18.91 9.46 -6.27
C SER A 42 -17.71 9.99 -7.05
N ARG A 43 -16.50 9.89 -6.46
CA ARG A 43 -15.25 10.27 -7.13
C ARG A 43 -14.93 9.34 -8.28
N ILE A 44 -15.19 8.04 -8.12
CA ILE A 44 -14.98 7.02 -9.17
C ILE A 44 -15.93 7.29 -10.35
N GLU A 45 -17.20 7.61 -10.07
CA GLU A 45 -18.20 7.93 -11.10
C GLU A 45 -17.86 9.23 -11.83
N GLU A 46 -17.35 10.25 -11.14
CA GLU A 46 -16.92 11.53 -11.71
C GLU A 46 -15.70 11.38 -12.65
N HIS A 47 -14.79 10.44 -12.32
CA HIS A 47 -13.52 10.23 -13.04
C HIS A 47 -13.42 8.83 -13.65
N TYR A 48 -14.54 8.31 -14.14
CA TYR A 48 -14.68 6.94 -14.63
C TYR A 48 -13.61 6.53 -15.66
N ASP A 49 -13.23 7.43 -16.57
CA ASP A 49 -12.23 7.15 -17.62
C ASP A 49 -10.79 7.13 -17.09
N ASP A 50 -10.57 7.70 -15.91
CA ASP A 50 -9.27 7.87 -15.29
C ASP A 50 -9.01 6.89 -14.12
N VAL A 51 -9.90 5.92 -13.91
CA VAL A 51 -9.75 4.96 -12.83
C VAL A 51 -10.09 3.54 -13.27
N GLU A 52 -9.29 2.59 -12.82
CA GLU A 52 -9.59 1.16 -12.95
C GLU A 52 -9.59 0.56 -11.53
N VAL A 53 -10.77 0.07 -11.08
CA VAL A 53 -10.96 -0.49 -9.75
C VAL A 53 -11.07 -2.01 -9.85
N TRP A 54 -10.24 -2.70 -9.08
CA TRP A 54 -10.27 -4.14 -8.94
C TRP A 54 -10.55 -4.51 -7.49
N SER A 55 -11.73 -5.08 -7.24
CA SER A 55 -12.10 -5.61 -5.93
C SER A 55 -11.65 -7.06 -5.85
N LEU A 56 -10.74 -7.35 -4.92
CA LEU A 56 -10.14 -8.66 -4.75
C LEU A 56 -10.80 -9.39 -3.59
N ASN A 57 -11.50 -10.48 -3.91
CA ASN A 57 -12.12 -11.35 -2.90
C ASN A 57 -11.47 -12.75 -2.89
N SER A 58 -10.60 -13.03 -3.85
CA SER A 58 -9.97 -14.34 -3.98
C SER A 58 -8.58 -14.27 -4.64
N LEU A 59 -7.81 -15.34 -4.50
CA LEU A 59 -6.51 -15.48 -5.18
C LEU A 59 -6.62 -15.42 -6.70
N ASN A 60 -7.66 -16.04 -7.28
CA ASN A 60 -7.82 -16.06 -8.74
C ASN A 60 -7.93 -14.65 -9.31
N GLU A 61 -8.61 -13.75 -8.60
CA GLU A 61 -8.70 -12.34 -8.99
C GLU A 61 -7.34 -11.67 -8.91
N MET A 62 -6.53 -11.98 -7.89
CA MET A 62 -5.17 -11.44 -7.74
C MET A 62 -4.24 -11.82 -8.89
N THR A 63 -4.28 -13.07 -9.37
CA THR A 63 -3.44 -13.52 -10.48
C THR A 63 -3.75 -12.79 -11.79
N HIS A 64 -4.96 -12.26 -11.94
CA HIS A 64 -5.38 -11.48 -13.10
C HIS A 64 -5.04 -9.98 -12.98
N VAL A 65 -5.08 -9.43 -11.78
CA VAL A 65 -4.85 -7.98 -11.53
C VAL A 65 -3.42 -7.58 -11.84
N LEU A 66 -2.45 -8.32 -11.35
CA LEU A 66 -1.05 -7.95 -11.48
C LEU A 66 -0.55 -7.94 -12.93
N PRO A 67 -0.89 -8.93 -13.79
CA PRO A 67 -0.58 -8.86 -15.22
C PRO A 67 -1.17 -7.62 -15.91
N VAL A 68 -2.37 -7.21 -15.52
CA VAL A 68 -3.01 -6.00 -16.06
C VAL A 68 -2.22 -4.76 -15.65
N LEU A 69 -1.86 -4.64 -14.38
CA LEU A 69 -1.06 -3.55 -13.87
C LEU A 69 0.31 -3.48 -14.57
N PHE A 70 0.99 -4.61 -14.73
CA PHE A 70 2.32 -4.67 -15.35
C PHE A 70 2.30 -4.43 -16.87
N LYS A 71 1.21 -4.78 -17.58
CA LYS A 71 1.07 -4.56 -19.03
C LYS A 71 0.59 -3.15 -19.38
N LYS A 72 -0.08 -2.45 -18.47
CA LYS A 72 -0.67 -1.13 -18.70
C LYS A 72 0.11 -0.05 -17.95
N SER A 73 1.22 0.41 -18.51
CA SER A 73 2.05 1.49 -17.94
C SER A 73 1.38 2.88 -17.91
N ARG A 74 0.06 2.96 -18.19
CA ARG A 74 -0.66 4.24 -18.25
C ARG A 74 -0.94 4.88 -16.88
N PHE A 75 -0.92 4.07 -15.81
CA PHE A 75 -1.32 4.55 -14.49
C PHE A 75 -0.21 5.36 -13.82
N LYS A 76 -0.56 6.56 -13.34
CA LYS A 76 0.34 7.38 -12.53
C LYS A 76 0.31 6.97 -11.06
N THR A 77 -0.86 6.58 -10.56
CA THR A 77 -1.05 6.18 -9.16
C THR A 77 -1.58 4.76 -9.08
N VAL A 78 -0.96 3.96 -8.23
CA VAL A 78 -1.42 2.62 -7.83
C VAL A 78 -1.79 2.66 -6.36
N VAL A 79 -3.00 2.24 -6.03
CA VAL A 79 -3.52 2.15 -4.66
C VAL A 79 -3.76 0.71 -4.27
N PHE A 80 -3.31 0.30 -3.08
CA PHE A 80 -3.66 -0.96 -2.43
C PHE A 80 -4.37 -0.70 -1.11
N ASP A 81 -5.65 -0.98 -1.05
CA ASP A 81 -6.51 -0.74 0.12
C ASP A 81 -7.21 -2.05 0.54
N SER A 82 -6.61 -2.86 1.45
CA SER A 82 -5.43 -2.65 2.27
C SER A 82 -4.36 -3.74 2.11
N LEU A 83 -3.15 -3.47 2.57
CA LEU A 83 -2.09 -4.49 2.67
C LEU A 83 -2.37 -5.52 3.77
N THR A 84 -3.11 -5.17 4.80
CA THR A 84 -3.51 -6.08 5.88
C THR A 84 -4.34 -7.22 5.31
N GLU A 85 -5.41 -6.90 4.61
CA GLU A 85 -6.30 -7.91 4.01
C GLU A 85 -5.64 -8.61 2.83
N TYR A 86 -4.86 -7.88 2.02
CA TYR A 86 -4.08 -8.47 0.95
C TYR A 86 -3.15 -9.60 1.47
N TYR A 87 -2.51 -9.41 2.63
CA TYR A 87 -1.70 -10.45 3.24
C TYR A 87 -2.53 -11.68 3.65
N ALA A 88 -3.73 -11.47 4.19
CA ALA A 88 -4.64 -12.57 4.54
C ALA A 88 -5.04 -13.38 3.31
N LEU A 89 -5.38 -12.71 2.19
CA LEU A 89 -5.68 -13.36 0.91
C LEU A 89 -4.48 -14.16 0.38
N LEU A 90 -3.25 -13.62 0.47
CA LEU A 90 -2.03 -14.34 0.09
C LEU A 90 -1.81 -15.59 0.94
N MET A 91 -2.10 -15.53 2.24
CA MET A 91 -1.95 -16.67 3.14
C MET A 91 -2.99 -17.74 2.82
N ALA A 92 -4.26 -17.37 2.69
CA ALA A 92 -5.32 -18.30 2.31
C ALA A 92 -4.98 -19.04 1.02
N ALA A 93 -4.56 -18.29 0.02
CA ALA A 93 -4.09 -18.81 -1.24
C ALA A 93 -2.91 -19.79 -1.12
N HIS A 94 -1.93 -19.45 -0.30
CA HIS A 94 -0.79 -20.33 -0.05
C HIS A 94 -1.21 -21.65 0.61
N MET A 95 -2.16 -21.59 1.56
CA MET A 95 -2.68 -22.78 2.21
C MET A 95 -3.37 -23.71 1.21
N VAL A 96 -4.20 -23.19 0.31
CA VAL A 96 -4.87 -23.95 -0.74
C VAL A 96 -3.84 -24.64 -1.66
N VAL A 97 -2.87 -23.87 -2.18
CA VAL A 97 -1.83 -24.41 -3.08
C VAL A 97 -0.99 -25.51 -2.41
N THR A 98 -0.73 -25.39 -1.11
CA THR A 98 0.01 -26.41 -0.35
C THR A 98 -0.86 -27.58 0.09
N LYS A 99 -2.12 -27.68 -0.39
CA LYS A 99 -3.10 -28.74 -0.08
C LYS A 99 -3.36 -28.88 1.42
N ARG A 100 -3.37 -27.77 2.13
CA ARG A 100 -3.80 -27.70 3.53
C ARG A 100 -5.23 -27.18 3.58
N ASP A 101 -5.99 -27.66 4.54
CA ASP A 101 -7.33 -27.14 4.81
C ASP A 101 -7.25 -25.67 5.21
N GLU A 102 -8.23 -24.87 4.81
CA GLU A 102 -8.31 -23.44 5.18
C GLU A 102 -8.28 -23.23 6.69
N ASP A 103 -8.81 -24.20 7.46
CA ASP A 103 -8.81 -24.22 8.93
C ASP A 103 -7.47 -24.64 9.55
N SER A 104 -6.50 -25.07 8.73
CA SER A 104 -5.17 -25.46 9.23
C SER A 104 -4.40 -24.22 9.70
N THR A 105 -3.76 -24.31 10.86
CA THR A 105 -2.89 -23.23 11.35
C THR A 105 -1.63 -23.12 10.47
N PRO A 106 -1.34 -21.93 9.91
CA PRO A 106 -0.12 -21.71 9.14
C PRO A 106 1.14 -21.96 9.99
N THR A 107 2.13 -22.60 9.43
CA THR A 107 3.42 -22.82 10.08
C THR A 107 4.33 -21.59 9.98
N GLN A 108 5.38 -21.54 10.76
CA GLN A 108 6.38 -20.47 10.68
C GLN A 108 7.00 -20.34 9.28
N GLN A 109 7.13 -21.46 8.55
CA GLN A 109 7.63 -21.47 7.18
C GLN A 109 6.65 -20.79 6.21
N ASP A 110 5.33 -21.02 6.38
CA ASP A 110 4.29 -20.41 5.56
C ASP A 110 4.32 -18.88 5.69
N TYR A 111 4.43 -18.38 6.91
CA TYR A 111 4.61 -16.94 7.17
C TYR A 111 5.85 -16.37 6.48
N GLY A 112 6.94 -17.13 6.42
CA GLY A 112 8.18 -16.74 5.72
C GLY A 112 7.98 -16.64 4.21
N ILE A 113 7.33 -17.64 3.60
CA ILE A 113 7.07 -17.70 2.16
C ILE A 113 6.13 -16.56 1.75
N VAL A 114 4.98 -16.45 2.40
CA VAL A 114 3.97 -15.42 2.09
C VAL A 114 4.54 -14.01 2.32
N GLY A 115 5.30 -13.83 3.39
CA GLY A 115 5.97 -12.57 3.66
C GLY A 115 6.97 -12.17 2.57
N ASN A 116 7.72 -13.12 2.03
CA ASN A 116 8.64 -12.84 0.93
C ASN A 116 7.89 -12.50 -0.37
N ARG A 117 6.75 -13.15 -0.65
CA ARG A 117 5.89 -12.82 -1.80
C ARG A 117 5.37 -11.39 -1.71
N MET A 118 4.83 -10.99 -0.56
CA MET A 118 4.38 -9.61 -0.33
C MET A 118 5.51 -8.59 -0.52
N MET A 119 6.69 -8.86 0.03
CA MET A 119 7.85 -7.97 -0.13
C MET A 119 8.31 -7.88 -1.59
N LYS A 120 8.24 -8.99 -2.35
CA LYS A 120 8.58 -9.04 -3.77
C LYS A 120 7.58 -8.19 -4.57
N LEU A 121 6.27 -8.33 -4.31
CA LEU A 121 5.24 -7.51 -4.95
C LEU A 121 5.50 -6.01 -4.77
N ILE A 122 5.69 -5.55 -3.52
CA ILE A 122 5.91 -4.13 -3.23
C ILE A 122 7.15 -3.60 -3.98
N ARG A 123 8.23 -4.39 -4.01
CA ARG A 123 9.45 -4.02 -4.77
C ARG A 123 9.21 -3.98 -6.28
N ASN A 124 8.41 -4.90 -6.81
CA ASN A 124 8.10 -4.92 -8.24
C ASN A 124 7.22 -3.72 -8.63
N ILE A 125 6.21 -3.36 -7.80
CA ILE A 125 5.43 -2.14 -8.05
C ILE A 125 6.36 -0.91 -8.08
N ARG A 126 7.34 -0.84 -7.19
CA ARG A 126 8.34 0.25 -7.21
C ARG A 126 9.12 0.31 -8.53
N LYS A 127 9.42 -0.84 -9.16
CA LYS A 127 10.13 -0.91 -10.45
C LYS A 127 9.27 -0.52 -11.65
N LEU A 128 7.95 -0.46 -11.53
CA LEU A 128 7.06 -0.08 -12.64
C LEU A 128 7.19 1.39 -13.06
N GLY A 129 7.89 2.20 -12.30
CA GLY A 129 8.03 3.63 -12.59
C GLY A 129 6.71 4.41 -12.44
N VAL A 130 5.72 3.84 -11.71
CA VAL A 130 4.52 4.63 -11.37
C VAL A 130 4.91 5.79 -10.47
N THR A 131 4.33 6.95 -10.74
CA THR A 131 4.63 8.17 -9.97
C THR A 131 4.31 7.99 -8.48
N ASN A 132 3.19 7.30 -8.20
CA ASN A 132 2.76 7.04 -6.83
C ASN A 132 2.38 5.60 -6.60
N PHE A 133 2.89 5.01 -5.54
CA PHE A 133 2.33 3.83 -4.92
C PHE A 133 1.82 4.19 -3.53
N VAL A 134 0.53 4.07 -3.33
CA VAL A 134 -0.17 4.36 -2.06
C VAL A 134 -0.73 3.06 -1.52
N ALA A 135 -0.43 2.75 -0.28
CA ALA A 135 -0.97 1.58 0.38
C ALA A 135 -1.60 1.95 1.71
N THR A 136 -2.64 1.23 2.10
CA THR A 136 -3.21 1.33 3.45
C THR A 136 -2.94 0.07 4.27
N ALA A 137 -3.05 0.20 5.59
CA ALA A 137 -3.06 -0.92 6.53
C ALA A 137 -3.92 -0.57 7.75
N SER A 138 -4.44 -1.58 8.43
CA SER A 138 -5.01 -1.41 9.77
C SER A 138 -3.91 -1.05 10.77
N ALA A 139 -4.27 -0.50 11.91
CA ALA A 139 -3.36 -0.26 13.01
C ALA A 139 -3.46 -1.39 14.04
N GLU A 140 -2.33 -1.80 14.59
CA GLU A 140 -2.27 -2.70 15.74
C GLU A 140 -1.40 -2.11 16.85
N VAL A 141 -1.72 -2.48 18.09
CA VAL A 141 -0.91 -2.15 19.27
C VAL A 141 -0.02 -3.35 19.58
N ARG A 142 1.28 -3.13 19.56
CA ARG A 142 2.29 -4.15 19.91
C ARG A 142 3.06 -3.73 21.15
N GLU A 143 3.36 -4.69 22.00
CA GLU A 143 4.32 -4.48 23.06
C GLU A 143 5.75 -4.55 22.51
N ASP A 144 6.56 -3.57 22.83
CA ASP A 144 8.01 -3.62 22.61
C ASP A 144 8.63 -4.27 23.85
N GLU A 145 8.87 -5.58 23.74
CA GLU A 145 9.42 -6.39 24.84
C GLU A 145 10.79 -5.88 25.33
N MET A 146 11.54 -5.19 24.47
CA MET A 146 12.87 -4.66 24.83
C MET A 146 12.78 -3.36 25.65
N GLN A 147 11.74 -2.56 25.42
CA GLN A 147 11.58 -1.26 26.07
C GLN A 147 10.44 -1.22 27.09
N GLY A 148 9.65 -2.28 27.18
CA GLY A 148 8.46 -2.33 28.04
C GLY A 148 7.39 -1.30 27.66
N THR A 149 7.41 -0.84 26.41
CA THR A 149 6.49 0.17 25.89
C THR A 149 5.58 -0.41 24.82
N THR A 150 4.38 0.15 24.68
CA THR A 150 3.50 -0.20 23.57
C THR A 150 3.79 0.68 22.36
N LEU A 151 3.78 0.08 21.16
CA LEU A 151 3.96 0.78 19.88
C LEU A 151 2.74 0.53 18.99
N ILE A 152 2.24 1.58 18.36
CA ILE A 152 1.20 1.51 17.34
C ILE A 152 1.88 1.37 15.97
N THR A 153 1.63 0.26 15.28
CA THR A 153 2.28 -0.09 14.01
C THR A 153 1.26 -0.49 12.97
N PRO A 154 1.62 -0.49 11.68
CA PRO A 154 0.78 -1.13 10.66
C PRO A 154 0.56 -2.61 11.00
N ASP A 155 -0.68 -3.05 10.94
CA ASP A 155 -1.08 -4.44 11.14
C ASP A 155 -0.70 -5.27 9.90
N ILE A 156 0.54 -5.71 9.91
CA ILE A 156 1.12 -6.61 8.91
C ILE A 156 1.89 -7.67 9.69
N VAL A 157 1.53 -8.93 9.45
CA VAL A 157 1.92 -10.06 10.30
C VAL A 157 3.44 -10.16 10.56
N GLY A 158 3.78 -10.36 11.81
CA GLY A 158 5.12 -10.72 12.29
C GLY A 158 6.20 -9.67 11.96
N LYS A 159 7.32 -10.11 11.42
CA LYS A 159 8.46 -9.24 11.07
C LYS A 159 8.15 -8.25 9.93
N LEU A 160 7.07 -8.47 9.17
CA LEU A 160 6.69 -7.58 8.06
C LEU A 160 6.24 -6.21 8.55
N SER A 161 5.61 -6.11 9.72
CA SER A 161 5.23 -4.82 10.31
C SER A 161 6.41 -3.84 10.46
N ARG A 162 7.64 -4.38 10.61
CA ARG A 162 8.88 -3.58 10.67
C ARG A 162 9.60 -3.48 9.32
N ARG A 163 9.40 -4.45 8.40
CA ARG A 163 10.11 -4.51 7.11
C ARG A 163 9.40 -3.75 6.00
N VAL A 164 8.07 -3.88 5.90
CA VAL A 164 7.26 -3.22 4.88
C VAL A 164 7.36 -1.70 4.95
N PRO A 165 7.20 -1.03 6.12
CA PRO A 165 7.33 0.41 6.23
C PRO A 165 8.67 0.97 5.73
N LYS A 166 9.75 0.17 5.79
CA LYS A 166 11.07 0.60 5.31
C LYS A 166 11.12 0.83 3.80
N LEU A 167 10.22 0.22 3.03
CA LEU A 167 10.14 0.37 1.57
C LEU A 167 9.45 1.67 1.16
N PHE A 168 8.69 2.30 2.05
CA PHE A 168 7.92 3.51 1.77
C PHE A 168 8.72 4.76 2.14
N ASP A 169 8.46 5.85 1.44
CA ASP A 169 9.12 7.13 1.68
C ASP A 169 8.42 7.88 2.81
N VAL A 170 7.10 7.82 2.83
CA VAL A 170 6.25 8.33 3.91
C VAL A 170 5.45 7.18 4.52
N VAL A 171 5.48 7.08 5.85
CA VAL A 171 4.63 6.18 6.65
C VAL A 171 3.89 7.04 7.64
N GLY A 172 2.57 7.13 7.49
CA GLY A 172 1.72 8.00 8.29
C GLY A 172 0.66 7.24 9.07
N TYR A 173 0.49 7.60 10.34
CA TYR A 173 -0.63 7.16 11.16
C TYR A 173 -1.78 8.15 11.02
N LEU A 174 -2.87 7.67 10.42
CA LEU A 174 -4.09 8.44 10.24
C LEU A 174 -5.03 8.21 11.42
N ASP A 175 -5.44 9.31 12.03
CA ASP A 175 -6.42 9.33 13.12
C ASP A 175 -7.54 10.34 12.82
N SER A 176 -8.65 10.21 13.53
CA SER A 176 -9.78 11.12 13.40
C SER A 176 -10.44 11.37 14.75
N GLU A 177 -10.58 12.66 15.09
CA GLU A 177 -11.32 13.08 16.27
C GLU A 177 -12.81 13.21 15.96
N LEU A 178 -13.65 12.79 16.91
CA LEU A 178 -15.06 13.09 16.93
C LEU A 178 -15.31 14.24 17.90
N ARG A 179 -16.01 15.26 17.46
CA ARG A 179 -16.45 16.36 18.32
C ARG A 179 -17.96 16.52 18.29
N ALA A 180 -18.53 16.86 19.43
CA ALA A 180 -19.93 17.25 19.49
C ALA A 180 -20.10 18.62 18.82
N SER A 181 -21.09 18.74 17.92
CA SER A 181 -21.50 20.03 17.39
C SER A 181 -22.24 20.83 18.47
N SER A 182 -22.49 22.11 18.21
CA SER A 182 -23.33 22.97 19.09
C SER A 182 -24.75 22.42 19.27
N THR A 183 -25.21 21.53 18.38
CA THR A 183 -26.52 20.85 18.46
C THR A 183 -26.45 19.51 19.18
N GLY A 184 -25.28 19.10 19.71
CA GLY A 184 -25.08 17.82 20.40
C GLY A 184 -24.82 16.63 19.48
N GLU A 185 -24.88 16.79 18.16
CA GLU A 185 -24.54 15.73 17.22
C GLU A 185 -23.03 15.49 17.19
N MET A 186 -22.63 14.23 17.24
CA MET A 186 -21.22 13.86 17.05
C MET A 186 -20.86 13.93 15.58
N ARG A 187 -19.91 14.80 15.25
CA ARG A 187 -19.38 14.92 13.88
C ARG A 187 -17.88 14.70 13.90
N ARG A 188 -17.36 14.17 12.81
CA ARG A 188 -15.91 14.11 12.60
C ARG A 188 -15.39 15.53 12.47
N ALA A 189 -14.61 15.98 13.46
CA ALA A 189 -14.11 17.34 13.50
C ALA A 189 -12.85 17.52 12.67
N LYS A 190 -11.96 16.52 12.68
CA LYS A 190 -10.63 16.66 12.12
C LYS A 190 -10.02 15.29 11.87
N ARG A 191 -9.26 15.16 10.78
CA ARG A 191 -8.31 14.08 10.56
C ARG A 191 -6.89 14.60 10.79
N THR A 192 -6.04 13.74 11.31
CA THR A 192 -4.62 14.04 11.45
C THR A 192 -3.80 12.90 10.89
N LEU A 193 -2.72 13.20 10.17
CA LEU A 193 -1.75 12.23 9.69
C LEU A 193 -0.41 12.54 10.36
N GLN A 194 -0.01 11.70 11.31
CA GLN A 194 1.29 11.81 11.94
C GLN A 194 2.33 11.08 11.07
N VAL A 195 3.33 11.81 10.61
CA VAL A 195 4.37 11.31 9.69
C VAL A 195 5.78 11.25 10.31
N GLN A 196 5.94 11.76 11.53
CA GLN A 196 7.18 11.63 12.29
C GLN A 196 6.97 10.73 13.52
N PRO A 197 7.97 9.93 13.92
CA PRO A 197 7.87 9.09 15.10
C PRO A 197 7.77 9.99 16.35
N TYR A 198 6.64 9.91 17.03
CA TYR A 198 6.42 10.60 18.29
C TYR A 198 5.48 9.77 19.17
N GLY A 199 5.79 9.71 20.46
CA GLY A 199 5.04 8.89 21.40
C GLY A 199 5.14 7.39 21.05
N ARG A 200 3.98 6.76 20.84
CA ARG A 200 3.86 5.32 20.56
C ARG A 200 3.63 5.00 19.08
N ILE A 201 3.73 5.97 18.20
CA ILE A 201 3.36 5.84 16.80
C ILE A 201 4.59 5.59 15.94
N ALA A 202 4.57 4.51 15.17
CA ALA A 202 5.59 4.21 14.18
C ALA A 202 5.29 4.98 12.88
N ALA A 203 5.99 6.07 12.69
CA ALA A 203 5.84 6.92 11.50
C ALA A 203 7.20 7.20 10.85
N LYS A 204 7.19 7.73 9.64
CA LYS A 204 8.41 8.05 8.89
C LYS A 204 8.09 9.05 7.79
N ASP A 205 8.91 10.05 7.67
CA ASP A 205 8.98 10.96 6.54
C ASP A 205 10.44 11.06 6.06
N ARG A 206 10.71 10.63 4.83
CA ARG A 206 12.02 10.78 4.18
C ARG A 206 12.21 12.14 3.54
N THR A 207 11.14 12.85 3.27
CA THR A 207 11.20 14.15 2.59
C THR A 207 11.73 15.23 3.53
N GLY A 208 11.45 15.08 4.82
CA GLY A 208 11.76 16.08 5.84
C GLY A 208 10.90 17.35 5.75
N SER A 209 9.95 17.42 4.80
CA SER A 209 9.18 18.62 4.48
C SER A 209 7.74 18.61 5.02
N LEU A 210 7.23 17.45 5.47
CA LEU A 210 5.85 17.29 5.90
C LEU A 210 5.57 17.78 7.35
N GLY A 211 6.60 18.15 8.09
CA GLY A 211 6.47 18.45 9.51
C GLY A 211 6.18 17.19 10.34
N MET A 212 5.55 17.35 11.51
CA MET A 212 5.26 16.23 12.41
C MET A 212 3.86 15.63 12.16
N VAL A 213 2.87 16.50 12.00
CA VAL A 213 1.46 16.14 11.86
C VAL A 213 0.79 17.03 10.83
N LEU A 214 0.17 16.42 9.84
CA LEU A 214 -0.69 17.10 8.88
C LEU A 214 -2.13 17.11 9.41
N ASN A 215 -2.81 18.23 9.24
CA ASN A 215 -4.20 18.42 9.65
C ASN A 215 -5.09 18.38 8.41
N ASP A 216 -6.16 17.55 8.45
CA ASP A 216 -7.02 17.27 7.30
C ASP A 216 -6.22 16.91 6.03
N PRO A 217 -5.31 15.92 6.13
CA PRO A 217 -4.31 15.62 5.12
C PRO A 217 -4.95 15.24 3.78
N THR A 218 -4.32 15.71 2.71
CA THR A 218 -4.66 15.30 1.34
C THR A 218 -3.52 14.48 0.73
N LEU A 219 -3.86 13.56 -0.18
CA LEU A 219 -2.84 12.75 -0.85
C LEU A 219 -1.91 13.61 -1.70
N ILE A 220 -2.45 14.67 -2.33
CA ILE A 220 -1.65 15.57 -3.17
C ILE A 220 -0.59 16.34 -2.37
N GLU A 221 -0.89 16.74 -1.14
CA GLU A 221 0.07 17.42 -0.26
C GLU A 221 1.28 16.51 0.03
N VAL A 222 1.01 15.23 0.38
CA VAL A 222 2.07 14.25 0.63
C VAL A 222 2.84 13.93 -0.65
N HIS A 223 2.14 13.83 -1.79
CA HIS A 223 2.77 13.57 -3.09
C HIS A 223 3.75 14.70 -3.46
N ARG A 224 3.30 15.95 -3.41
CA ARG A 224 4.14 17.11 -3.77
C ARG A 224 5.37 17.19 -2.90
N ALA A 225 5.25 16.98 -1.60
CA ALA A 225 6.39 16.94 -0.70
C ALA A 225 7.43 15.87 -1.10
N ILE A 226 6.98 14.70 -1.58
CA ILE A 226 7.90 13.65 -2.06
C ILE A 226 8.57 14.06 -3.36
N VAL A 227 7.82 14.66 -4.29
CA VAL A 227 8.36 15.10 -5.60
C VAL A 227 9.38 16.21 -5.40
N ASP A 228 9.04 17.24 -4.62
CA ASP A 228 9.93 18.37 -4.35
C ASP A 228 11.25 17.90 -3.72
N ALA A 229 11.18 17.02 -2.71
CA ALA A 229 12.38 16.45 -2.10
C ALA A 229 13.22 15.59 -3.08
N SER A 230 12.59 14.97 -4.08
CA SER A 230 13.29 14.19 -5.10
C SER A 230 14.03 15.10 -6.08
N ILE A 231 13.43 16.22 -6.47
CA ILE A 231 14.04 17.23 -7.35
C ILE A 231 15.25 17.87 -6.67
N ASP A 232 15.15 18.19 -5.39
CA ASP A 232 16.25 18.74 -4.61
C ASP A 232 17.43 17.76 -4.52
N ALA A 233 17.15 16.45 -4.35
CA ALA A 233 18.16 15.40 -4.31
C ALA A 233 18.87 15.22 -5.67
N GLU A 234 18.13 15.22 -6.79
CA GLU A 234 18.68 15.11 -8.14
C GLU A 234 19.55 16.33 -8.48
N THR A 235 19.14 17.53 -8.07
CA THR A 235 19.94 18.76 -8.28
C THR A 235 21.28 18.72 -7.52
N VAL A 236 21.31 18.08 -6.36
CA VAL A 236 22.53 17.88 -5.57
C VAL A 236 23.42 16.80 -6.20
N GLU A 237 22.84 15.72 -6.74
CA GLU A 237 23.59 14.64 -7.41
C GLU A 237 24.12 15.06 -8.78
N GLU A 238 23.36 15.82 -9.60
CA GLU A 238 23.85 16.37 -10.88
C GLU A 238 25.03 17.33 -10.70
N ASN A 239 25.11 18.03 -9.60
CA ASN A 239 26.25 18.86 -9.25
C ASN A 239 27.45 18.05 -8.74
N SER A 240 27.24 16.80 -8.30
CA SER A 240 28.31 15.92 -7.79
C SER A 240 28.81 14.88 -8.80
N HIS A 241 28.05 14.53 -9.83
CA HIS A 241 28.39 13.51 -10.82
C HIS A 241 28.24 13.99 -12.26
N LYS A 242 29.13 14.84 -12.70
CA LYS A 242 29.42 15.03 -14.14
C LYS A 242 30.31 13.93 -14.75
N GLU A 243 30.59 12.89 -14.00
CA GLU A 243 31.39 11.75 -14.46
C GLU A 243 30.73 10.45 -13.96
N GLU A 244 29.94 9.83 -14.81
CA GLU A 244 29.99 8.39 -15.09
C GLU A 244 28.83 7.99 -16.00
N LYS A 245 29.23 7.62 -17.19
CA LYS A 245 28.39 7.16 -18.29
C LYS A 245 27.92 5.74 -18.11
N GLU A 246 26.78 5.49 -18.76
CA GLU A 246 26.34 4.20 -19.30
C GLU A 246 26.18 3.04 -18.32
N ILE A 247 24.93 2.77 -17.96
CA ILE A 247 24.55 1.39 -17.69
C ILE A 247 23.36 1.02 -18.59
N ALA A 248 23.60 -0.06 -19.35
CA ALA A 248 22.82 -0.65 -20.39
C ALA A 248 21.34 -0.86 -20.04
N GLU A 249 20.49 -0.58 -21.02
CA GLU A 249 19.13 -1.13 -21.16
C GLU A 249 19.15 -2.64 -21.01
N THR A 250 18.54 -3.15 -19.98
CA THR A 250 18.10 -4.54 -19.93
C THR A 250 16.59 -4.55 -19.87
N ASP A 251 16.00 -4.62 -21.05
CA ASP A 251 14.63 -5.09 -21.27
C ASP A 251 14.56 -6.57 -20.86
N ASN A 252 14.27 -6.80 -19.61
CA ASN A 252 13.92 -8.14 -19.13
C ASN A 252 12.44 -8.13 -18.78
N PRO A 253 11.57 -8.84 -19.54
CA PRO A 253 10.18 -9.01 -19.17
C PRO A 253 10.12 -9.66 -17.78
N VAL A 254 9.33 -9.08 -16.89
CA VAL A 254 9.10 -9.61 -15.55
C VAL A 254 8.42 -10.97 -15.69
N ASP A 255 9.11 -12.04 -15.32
CA ASP A 255 8.55 -13.38 -15.31
C ASP A 255 7.51 -13.48 -14.18
N LEU A 256 6.24 -13.62 -14.57
CA LEU A 256 5.10 -13.67 -13.66
C LEU A 256 5.09 -14.96 -12.83
N ASP A 257 5.60 -16.07 -13.38
CA ASP A 257 5.74 -17.35 -12.68
C ASP A 257 6.72 -17.21 -11.50
N ASP A 258 7.73 -16.38 -11.68
CA ASP A 258 8.71 -16.05 -10.65
C ASP A 258 8.13 -15.14 -9.53
N LEU A 259 7.04 -14.43 -9.81
CA LEU A 259 6.38 -13.51 -8.86
C LEU A 259 5.57 -14.24 -7.80
N PHE A 260 4.90 -15.34 -8.19
CA PHE A 260 3.96 -16.07 -7.34
C PHE A 260 4.49 -17.45 -6.93
N GLY A 261 5.50 -17.99 -7.63
CA GLY A 261 6.01 -19.35 -7.41
C GLY A 261 4.94 -20.43 -7.66
N VAL A 262 3.96 -20.11 -8.51
CA VAL A 262 2.85 -21.00 -8.89
C VAL A 262 2.71 -20.89 -10.39
N THR A 263 2.98 -21.96 -11.12
CA THR A 263 2.74 -21.98 -12.56
C THR A 263 1.24 -22.12 -12.84
N GLU A 264 0.75 -21.53 -13.94
CA GLU A 264 -0.65 -21.67 -14.40
C GLU A 264 -1.11 -23.16 -14.48
N LEU A 265 -0.17 -24.07 -14.66
CA LEU A 265 -0.42 -25.52 -14.70
C LEU A 265 -0.87 -26.11 -13.33
N GLU A 266 -0.46 -25.53 -12.22
CA GLU A 266 -0.83 -26.04 -10.88
C GLU A 266 -2.21 -25.55 -10.44
N VAL A 267 -2.66 -24.38 -10.90
CA VAL A 267 -3.98 -23.82 -10.59
C VAL A 267 -5.07 -24.45 -11.48
N GLY A 268 -4.78 -24.71 -12.76
CA GLY A 268 -5.74 -25.29 -13.71
C GLY A 268 -6.03 -26.79 -13.46
N ALA A 269 -5.10 -27.52 -12.85
CA ALA A 269 -5.24 -28.96 -12.61
C ALA A 269 -6.18 -29.31 -11.44
N GLN A 270 -6.50 -28.36 -10.58
CA GLN A 270 -7.40 -28.58 -9.42
C GLN A 270 -8.86 -28.18 -9.66
N LEU A 271 -9.14 -27.34 -10.66
CA LEU A 271 -10.50 -26.88 -10.99
C LEU A 271 -11.24 -27.76 -12.01
N GLY A 272 -10.59 -28.78 -12.55
CA GLY A 272 -11.16 -29.69 -13.57
C GLY A 272 -11.69 -31.03 -13.04
N LYS A 273 -11.85 -31.20 -11.72
CA LYS A 273 -12.39 -32.42 -11.11
C LYS A 273 -13.49 -32.11 -10.09
N GLU A 274 -14.59 -31.58 -10.59
CA GLU A 274 -15.93 -31.77 -10.03
C GLU A 274 -16.93 -31.96 -11.18
#